data_122f7a86ce2307b7b9361da45570b5ef
#
_entry.id   122f7a86ce2307b7b9361da45570b5ef
#
_cell.length_a   1.000
_cell.length_b   1.000
_cell.length_c   1.000
_cell.angle_alpha   90.00
_cell.angle_beta   90.00
_cell.angle_gamma   90.00
#
_symmetry.space_group_name_H-M   'P 1'
#
loop_
_entity.id
_entity.type
_entity.pdbx_description
1 polymer ?
#
loop_
_entity_poly.entity_id
_entity_poly.type
_entity_poly.pdbx_seq_one_letter_code
_entity_poly.pdbx_strand_id
1 'polypeptide(L)'
;MLQSCAKSAGLRRTTSVDGRKLMGFLDNAQEMLDKGVSAAKGAVSGVAVEQQSFAKAFVRLCADGWSQGWHEGNGGNLSYRLAPEDVASCRSFFYDNPSSWVSLGVQADGLRGEFLMVTAAGAHLRAVPLDPDAAAGIVEIGPSGDAWRIVWGFKGGAVPTSELASHAAVHAVRKEVTGGADRVLYHAHPADIVALTSVLPPDARTFTRALWKVLMESMVAFPRGIGVVPWMVPGGPAVAAATAEAMRSFDACVWAHHGAFCPGPTFDAAFGLMHALSKAAGIYVSARAMSGGELPFSIPDEGLRGIAEAYRLPVNGAFLS
;
A
#
# COMPACT_ATOMS: atom_id res chain seq x y z
N MET A 1 -14.24 -56.73 -3.96
CA MET A 1 -13.83 -56.81 -2.52
C MET A 1 -12.93 -55.61 -2.23
N LEU A 2 -13.48 -54.52 -1.80
CA LEU A 2 -12.76 -53.39 -1.18
C LEU A 2 -13.83 -52.54 -0.50
N GLN A 3 -14.10 -52.87 0.75
CA GLN A 3 -14.86 -52.03 1.66
C GLN A 3 -14.03 -51.85 2.93
N SER A 4 -14.16 -50.63 3.48
CA SER A 4 -13.87 -50.32 4.88
C SER A 4 -12.45 -49.91 5.23
N CYS A 5 -12.27 -48.58 5.36
CA CYS A 5 -11.76 -47.96 6.57
C CYS A 5 -11.96 -46.42 6.51
N ALA A 6 -13.13 -45.98 7.00
CA ALA A 6 -13.35 -44.58 7.35
C ALA A 6 -13.48 -44.52 8.88
N LYS A 7 -12.54 -43.91 9.55
CA LYS A 7 -12.75 -43.39 10.93
C LYS A 7 -11.95 -42.11 11.17
N SER A 8 -12.72 -41.02 11.24
CA SER A 8 -12.64 -39.88 12.17
C SER A 8 -11.29 -39.22 12.39
N ALA A 9 -11.08 -38.10 11.67
CA ALA A 9 -10.36 -36.97 12.19
C ALA A 9 -11.34 -35.79 12.27
N GLY A 10 -11.70 -35.40 13.49
CA GLY A 10 -12.59 -34.26 13.75
C GLY A 10 -11.92 -32.93 13.35
N LEU A 11 -12.20 -32.44 12.17
CA LEU A 11 -11.91 -31.07 11.81
C LEU A 11 -12.89 -30.17 12.56
N ARG A 12 -12.39 -29.44 13.54
CA ARG A 12 -13.10 -28.30 14.12
C ARG A 12 -13.35 -27.30 12.97
N ARG A 13 -14.61 -26.98 12.76
CA ARG A 13 -15.04 -25.92 11.83
C ARG A 13 -14.37 -24.62 12.27
N THR A 14 -13.43 -24.12 11.48
CA THR A 14 -12.97 -22.76 11.55
C THR A 14 -14.15 -21.87 11.17
N THR A 15 -14.45 -20.90 12.00
CA THR A 15 -15.49 -19.89 11.82
C THR A 15 -15.36 -19.25 10.46
N SER A 16 -16.36 -19.46 9.60
CA SER A 16 -16.51 -18.73 8.33
C SER A 16 -16.59 -17.24 8.66
N VAL A 17 -15.65 -16.45 8.19
CA VAL A 17 -15.77 -15.01 8.21
C VAL A 17 -16.99 -14.67 7.36
N ASP A 18 -18.00 -14.09 8.02
CA ASP A 18 -19.29 -13.80 7.43
C ASP A 18 -19.12 -12.74 6.32
N GLY A 19 -19.07 -13.18 5.06
CA GLY A 19 -19.01 -12.31 3.89
C GLY A 19 -20.13 -11.25 3.86
N ARG A 20 -21.18 -11.43 4.65
CA ARG A 20 -22.23 -10.45 4.88
C ARG A 20 -21.77 -9.22 5.67
N LYS A 21 -20.73 -9.31 6.51
CA LYS A 21 -20.17 -8.15 7.21
C LYS A 21 -19.32 -7.27 6.29
N LEU A 22 -18.61 -7.86 5.34
CA LEU A 22 -17.84 -7.10 4.35
C LEU A 22 -18.79 -6.43 3.32
N MET A 23 -19.83 -7.15 2.86
CA MET A 23 -20.89 -6.56 2.03
C MET A 23 -21.65 -5.48 2.79
N GLY A 24 -22.00 -5.69 4.03
CA GLY A 24 -22.67 -4.67 4.85
C GLY A 24 -21.86 -3.41 5.08
N PHE A 25 -20.53 -3.46 5.08
CA PHE A 25 -19.68 -2.27 5.12
C PHE A 25 -19.73 -1.49 3.80
N LEU A 26 -19.68 -2.20 2.66
CA LEU A 26 -19.80 -1.59 1.33
C LEU A 26 -21.21 -1.05 1.07
N ASP A 27 -22.26 -1.77 1.50
CA ASP A 27 -23.65 -1.36 1.36
C ASP A 27 -23.97 -0.12 2.22
N ASN A 28 -23.44 -0.04 3.45
CA ASN A 28 -23.58 1.15 4.30
C ASN A 28 -22.85 2.37 3.73
N ALA A 29 -21.65 2.17 3.16
CA ALA A 29 -20.91 3.25 2.51
C ALA A 29 -21.67 3.76 1.27
N GLN A 30 -22.25 2.85 0.48
CA GLN A 30 -23.04 3.19 -0.70
C GLN A 30 -24.34 3.92 -0.33
N GLU A 31 -25.08 3.46 0.69
CA GLU A 31 -26.33 4.08 1.15
C GLU A 31 -26.12 5.48 1.77
N MET A 32 -24.94 5.74 2.37
CA MET A 32 -24.60 7.06 2.90
C MET A 32 -24.19 8.04 1.78
N LEU A 33 -23.63 7.55 0.66
CA LEU A 33 -23.26 8.37 -0.49
C LEU A 33 -24.46 8.78 -1.35
N ASP A 34 -25.47 7.93 -1.49
CA ASP A 34 -26.71 8.25 -2.23
C ASP A 34 -27.51 9.40 -1.59
N LYS A 35 -27.17 9.79 -0.35
CA LYS A 35 -27.86 10.84 0.41
C LYS A 35 -27.25 12.22 0.37
N GLY A 36 -26.19 12.50 -0.43
CA GLY A 36 -25.71 13.87 -0.34
C GLY A 36 -24.48 14.38 -1.04
N VAL A 37 -24.16 14.03 -2.27
CA VAL A 37 -23.14 14.78 -3.03
C VAL A 37 -23.84 15.60 -4.12
N SER A 38 -24.21 16.83 -3.79
CA SER A 38 -24.64 17.84 -4.76
C SER A 38 -23.45 18.72 -5.12
N ALA A 39 -22.96 18.59 -6.36
CA ALA A 39 -21.94 19.48 -6.90
C ALA A 39 -22.58 20.81 -7.38
N ALA A 40 -22.60 21.82 -6.52
CA ALA A 40 -22.86 23.21 -6.95
C ALA A 40 -21.51 23.82 -7.36
N LYS A 41 -21.30 24.05 -8.67
CA LYS A 41 -20.12 24.77 -9.19
C LYS A 41 -20.37 26.28 -9.13
N GLY A 42 -19.80 26.97 -8.13
CA GLY A 42 -19.51 28.40 -8.21
C GLY A 42 -18.31 28.62 -9.10
N ALA A 43 -18.21 29.74 -9.81
CA ALA A 43 -17.03 30.10 -10.61
C ALA A 43 -15.82 30.26 -9.68
N VAL A 44 -14.90 29.31 -9.71
CA VAL A 44 -13.72 29.27 -8.85
C VAL A 44 -12.51 29.70 -9.67
N SER A 45 -11.78 30.71 -9.17
CA SER A 45 -10.47 31.06 -9.72
C SER A 45 -9.42 30.08 -9.22
N GLY A 46 -8.89 29.23 -10.11
CA GLY A 46 -7.86 28.25 -9.76
C GLY A 46 -7.74 27.15 -10.82
N VAL A 47 -6.79 26.27 -10.63
CA VAL A 47 -6.57 25.10 -11.50
C VAL A 47 -7.26 23.91 -10.86
N ALA A 48 -8.12 23.21 -11.60
CA ALA A 48 -8.84 22.02 -11.13
C ALA A 48 -7.89 20.98 -10.49
N VAL A 49 -8.38 20.19 -9.55
CA VAL A 49 -7.55 19.23 -8.79
C VAL A 49 -6.78 18.31 -9.72
N GLU A 50 -7.41 17.81 -10.79
CA GLU A 50 -6.80 16.92 -11.78
C GLU A 50 -5.64 17.57 -12.57
N GLN A 51 -5.59 18.89 -12.57
CA GLN A 51 -4.56 19.67 -13.25
C GLN A 51 -3.37 20.02 -12.32
N GLN A 52 -3.51 19.79 -11.02
CA GLN A 52 -2.44 20.01 -10.05
C GLN A 52 -1.27 19.04 -10.29
N SER A 53 -0.07 19.46 -9.95
CA SER A 53 1.15 18.67 -10.16
C SER A 53 1.11 17.34 -9.40
N PHE A 54 0.63 17.35 -8.16
CA PHE A 54 0.51 16.15 -7.35
C PHE A 54 -0.49 15.15 -7.94
N ALA A 55 -1.64 15.63 -8.47
CA ALA A 55 -2.65 14.78 -9.08
C ALA A 55 -2.13 14.15 -10.38
N LYS A 56 -1.41 14.90 -11.20
CA LYS A 56 -0.74 14.37 -12.41
C LYS A 56 0.29 13.31 -12.06
N ALA A 57 1.09 13.52 -11.01
CA ALA A 57 2.08 12.55 -10.55
C ALA A 57 1.40 11.29 -9.97
N PHE A 58 0.30 11.45 -9.25
CA PHE A 58 -0.55 10.34 -8.78
C PHE A 58 -1.07 9.49 -9.93
N VAL A 59 -1.66 10.13 -10.93
CA VAL A 59 -2.18 9.49 -12.16
C VAL A 59 -1.06 8.75 -12.90
N ARG A 60 0.10 9.41 -13.05
CA ARG A 60 1.26 8.82 -13.71
C ARG A 60 1.72 7.54 -13.01
N LEU A 61 1.86 7.55 -11.68
CA LEU A 61 2.29 6.35 -10.95
C LEU A 61 1.32 5.18 -11.15
N CYS A 62 -0.01 5.45 -11.16
CA CYS A 62 -1.01 4.42 -11.45
C CYS A 62 -0.81 3.79 -12.84
N ALA A 63 -0.51 4.61 -13.86
CA ALA A 63 -0.24 4.14 -15.22
C ALA A 63 1.08 3.36 -15.31
N ASP A 64 2.13 3.87 -14.67
CA ASP A 64 3.45 3.24 -14.65
C ASP A 64 3.39 1.86 -13.99
N GLY A 65 2.70 1.74 -12.84
CA GLY A 65 2.52 0.46 -12.14
C GLY A 65 1.69 -0.55 -12.94
N TRP A 66 0.64 -0.06 -13.62
CA TRP A 66 -0.10 -0.91 -14.56
C TRP A 66 0.80 -1.43 -15.69
N SER A 67 1.64 -0.59 -16.25
CA SER A 67 2.56 -0.95 -17.33
C SER A 67 3.62 -1.98 -16.90
N GLN A 68 3.94 -2.04 -15.61
CA GLN A 68 4.82 -3.08 -15.03
C GLN A 68 4.11 -4.43 -14.84
N GLY A 69 2.79 -4.49 -15.01
CA GLY A 69 2.00 -5.71 -14.76
C GLY A 69 1.81 -6.01 -13.26
N TRP A 70 1.89 -4.99 -12.41
CA TRP A 70 1.75 -5.17 -10.95
C TRP A 70 0.32 -5.06 -10.44
N HIS A 71 -0.64 -4.87 -11.34
CA HIS A 71 -2.05 -4.68 -11.00
C HIS A 71 -2.94 -5.58 -11.85
N GLU A 72 -3.41 -6.67 -11.29
CA GLU A 72 -4.46 -7.50 -11.88
C GLU A 72 -5.84 -6.94 -11.56
N GLY A 73 -6.70 -6.83 -12.56
CA GLY A 73 -8.06 -6.32 -12.34
C GLY A 73 -8.06 -4.96 -11.66
N ASN A 74 -8.61 -4.91 -10.46
CA ASN A 74 -8.62 -3.75 -9.56
C ASN A 74 -7.64 -3.91 -8.37
N GLY A 75 -6.67 -4.81 -8.46
CA GLY A 75 -5.68 -5.07 -7.42
C GLY A 75 -4.69 -3.92 -7.25
N GLY A 76 -4.25 -3.74 -6.02
CA GLY A 76 -3.38 -2.63 -5.61
C GLY A 76 -4.08 -1.27 -5.52
N ASN A 77 -3.40 -0.32 -4.91
CA ASN A 77 -3.93 1.03 -4.67
C ASN A 77 -2.81 2.02 -4.33
N LEU A 78 -3.15 3.30 -4.36
CA LEU A 78 -2.22 4.39 -4.12
C LEU A 78 -2.86 5.42 -3.21
N SER A 79 -2.08 5.99 -2.29
CA SER A 79 -2.47 7.18 -1.56
C SER A 79 -1.35 8.20 -1.47
N TYR A 80 -1.75 9.45 -1.39
CA TYR A 80 -0.89 10.60 -1.19
C TYR A 80 -1.44 11.48 -0.06
N ARG A 81 -0.63 11.71 0.97
CA ARG A 81 -0.92 12.65 2.04
C ARG A 81 -0.59 14.06 1.58
N LEU A 82 -1.61 14.85 1.27
CA LEU A 82 -1.44 16.17 0.67
C LEU A 82 -0.53 17.07 1.52
N ALA A 83 0.37 17.77 0.84
CA ALA A 83 1.15 18.83 1.49
C ALA A 83 0.23 20.04 1.79
N PRO A 84 0.55 20.88 2.77
CA PRO A 84 -0.25 22.07 3.06
C PRO A 84 -0.45 22.98 1.85
N GLU A 85 0.58 23.14 1.02
CA GLU A 85 0.53 23.91 -0.22
C GLU A 85 -0.40 23.29 -1.27
N ASP A 86 -0.45 21.95 -1.36
CA ASP A 86 -1.37 21.25 -2.26
C ASP A 86 -2.81 21.43 -1.80
N VAL A 87 -3.05 21.33 -0.49
CA VAL A 87 -4.38 21.62 0.08
C VAL A 87 -4.79 23.05 -0.23
N ALA A 88 -3.89 24.02 -0.03
CA ALA A 88 -4.19 25.42 -0.29
C ALA A 88 -4.53 25.67 -1.77
N SER A 89 -3.85 24.99 -2.69
CA SER A 89 -4.04 25.14 -4.14
C SER A 89 -5.35 24.56 -4.66
N CYS A 90 -5.91 23.55 -3.98
CA CYS A 90 -7.11 22.83 -4.44
C CYS A 90 -8.33 22.96 -3.51
N ARG A 91 -8.20 23.64 -2.37
CA ARG A 91 -9.26 23.77 -1.36
C ARG A 91 -10.56 24.33 -1.90
N SER A 92 -10.49 25.27 -2.84
CA SER A 92 -11.65 25.89 -3.48
C SER A 92 -12.44 24.96 -4.41
N PHE A 93 -11.88 23.77 -4.70
CA PHE A 93 -12.55 22.74 -5.48
C PHE A 93 -13.14 21.62 -4.60
N PHE A 94 -12.94 21.69 -3.28
CA PHE A 94 -13.56 20.74 -2.37
C PHE A 94 -15.07 20.94 -2.35
N TYR A 95 -15.80 19.88 -2.10
CA TYR A 95 -17.25 19.93 -2.02
C TYR A 95 -17.72 20.88 -0.90
N ASP A 96 -18.66 21.76 -1.21
CA ASP A 96 -19.31 22.65 -0.21
C ASP A 96 -20.02 21.81 0.87
N ASN A 97 -20.56 20.64 0.47
CA ASN A 97 -21.19 19.67 1.33
C ASN A 97 -20.42 18.34 1.25
N PRO A 98 -19.37 18.15 2.05
CA PRO A 98 -18.66 16.89 2.15
C PRO A 98 -19.59 15.74 2.58
N SER A 99 -19.18 14.49 2.30
CA SER A 99 -19.92 13.33 2.80
C SER A 99 -20.01 13.33 4.34
N SER A 100 -20.90 12.53 4.88
CA SER A 100 -20.90 12.24 6.32
C SER A 100 -19.59 11.59 6.75
N TRP A 101 -19.25 11.72 8.03
CA TRP A 101 -18.12 11.02 8.63
C TRP A 101 -18.36 9.52 8.66
N VAL A 102 -17.37 8.75 8.24
CA VAL A 102 -17.36 7.27 8.22
C VAL A 102 -16.23 6.81 9.13
N SER A 103 -16.44 5.73 9.89
CA SER A 103 -15.38 5.16 10.73
C SER A 103 -14.20 4.69 9.87
N LEU A 104 -12.99 5.04 10.30
CA LEU A 104 -11.74 4.60 9.69
C LEU A 104 -11.39 3.16 10.07
N GLY A 105 -11.90 2.67 11.18
CA GLY A 105 -11.60 1.33 11.72
C GLY A 105 -10.23 1.23 12.41
N VAL A 106 -9.43 2.29 12.40
CA VAL A 106 -8.15 2.43 13.10
C VAL A 106 -8.01 3.83 13.69
N GLN A 107 -7.08 3.98 14.65
CA GLN A 107 -6.73 5.27 15.19
C GLN A 107 -5.50 5.83 14.44
N ALA A 108 -5.63 6.99 13.82
CA ALA A 108 -4.60 7.66 13.04
C ALA A 108 -4.38 9.10 13.57
N ASP A 109 -4.03 9.24 14.85
CA ASP A 109 -3.89 10.53 15.54
C ASP A 109 -2.97 11.51 14.83
N GLY A 110 -1.89 11.02 14.25
CA GLY A 110 -0.93 11.81 13.50
C GLY A 110 -1.50 12.47 12.24
N LEU A 111 -2.72 12.07 11.79
CA LEU A 111 -3.34 12.56 10.57
C LEU A 111 -4.58 13.43 10.82
N ARG A 112 -4.89 13.80 12.06
CA ARG A 112 -6.06 14.62 12.38
C ARG A 112 -6.12 15.90 11.54
N GLY A 113 -7.20 16.09 10.81
CA GLY A 113 -7.42 17.25 9.93
C GLY A 113 -6.58 17.25 8.65
N GLU A 114 -5.84 16.17 8.35
CA GLU A 114 -5.08 16.04 7.11
C GLU A 114 -5.93 15.40 5.99
N PHE A 115 -5.44 15.55 4.77
CA PHE A 115 -6.12 15.11 3.56
C PHE A 115 -5.30 14.04 2.86
N LEU A 116 -5.97 12.97 2.43
CA LEU A 116 -5.37 11.90 1.63
C LEU A 116 -6.06 11.84 0.26
N MET A 117 -5.31 12.00 -0.83
CA MET A 117 -5.77 11.55 -2.13
C MET A 117 -5.57 10.04 -2.20
N VAL A 118 -6.59 9.28 -2.62
CA VAL A 118 -6.54 7.83 -2.63
C VAL A 118 -7.38 7.26 -3.78
N THR A 119 -6.96 6.12 -4.32
CA THR A 119 -7.69 5.39 -5.36
C THR A 119 -9.02 4.83 -4.84
N ALA A 120 -10.01 4.74 -5.72
CA ALA A 120 -11.33 4.22 -5.40
C ALA A 120 -11.34 2.68 -5.28
N ALA A 121 -12.22 2.17 -4.45
CA ALA A 121 -12.52 0.74 -4.37
C ALA A 121 -13.03 0.23 -5.72
N GLY A 122 -12.50 -0.90 -6.17
CA GLY A 122 -12.86 -1.49 -7.46
C GLY A 122 -12.32 -0.75 -8.69
N ALA A 123 -11.62 0.36 -8.53
CA ALA A 123 -11.02 1.07 -9.66
C ALA A 123 -9.84 0.28 -10.24
N HIS A 124 -9.84 0.14 -11.57
CA HIS A 124 -8.67 -0.38 -12.26
C HIS A 124 -7.63 0.74 -12.39
N LEU A 125 -6.40 0.52 -11.94
CA LEU A 125 -5.37 1.57 -11.99
C LEU A 125 -5.09 2.06 -13.42
N ARG A 126 -5.26 1.22 -14.43
CA ARG A 126 -5.18 1.60 -15.85
C ARG A 126 -6.23 2.62 -16.29
N ALA A 127 -7.35 2.70 -15.55
CA ALA A 127 -8.44 3.63 -15.87
C ALA A 127 -8.29 4.99 -15.20
N VAL A 128 -7.43 5.10 -14.17
CA VAL A 128 -7.19 6.37 -13.45
C VAL A 128 -6.79 7.51 -14.39
N PRO A 129 -5.94 7.32 -15.44
CA PRO A 129 -5.64 8.37 -16.40
C PRO A 129 -6.82 8.82 -17.25
N LEU A 130 -7.85 8.00 -17.41
CA LEU A 130 -9.00 8.27 -18.26
C LEU A 130 -10.09 9.08 -17.53
N ASP A 131 -10.30 8.80 -16.25
CA ASP A 131 -11.30 9.46 -15.41
C ASP A 131 -10.78 9.55 -13.96
N PRO A 132 -9.85 10.50 -13.69
CA PRO A 132 -9.17 10.58 -12.42
C PRO A 132 -10.10 10.82 -11.23
N ASP A 133 -11.16 11.62 -11.39
CA ASP A 133 -12.06 12.00 -10.32
C ASP A 133 -13.21 11.00 -10.05
N ALA A 134 -13.38 10.03 -10.95
CA ALA A 134 -14.18 8.83 -10.66
C ALA A 134 -13.33 7.71 -10.02
N ALA A 135 -12.10 7.54 -10.49
CA ALA A 135 -11.21 6.47 -10.05
C ALA A 135 -10.39 6.80 -8.78
N ALA A 136 -10.43 8.05 -8.33
CA ALA A 136 -9.77 8.51 -7.11
C ALA A 136 -10.52 9.69 -6.48
N GLY A 137 -10.15 10.04 -5.25
CA GLY A 137 -10.71 11.20 -4.58
C GLY A 137 -9.84 11.62 -3.40
N ILE A 138 -10.26 12.69 -2.74
CA ILE A 138 -9.62 13.22 -1.54
C ILE A 138 -10.55 12.99 -0.36
N VAL A 139 -10.01 12.37 0.68
CA VAL A 139 -10.67 12.23 1.97
C VAL A 139 -10.00 13.12 3.01
N GLU A 140 -10.79 13.65 3.94
CA GLU A 140 -10.32 14.35 5.14
C GLU A 140 -10.36 13.36 6.31
N ILE A 141 -9.28 13.32 7.10
CA ILE A 141 -9.26 12.58 8.37
C ILE A 141 -9.84 13.47 9.46
N GLY A 142 -10.78 12.91 10.19
CA GLY A 142 -11.54 13.65 11.21
C GLY A 142 -10.67 14.15 12.38
N PRO A 143 -11.21 15.11 13.17
CA PRO A 143 -10.49 15.69 14.30
C PRO A 143 -10.24 14.69 15.44
N SER A 144 -10.97 13.58 15.49
CA SER A 144 -10.74 12.47 16.42
C SER A 144 -9.65 11.50 15.94
N GLY A 145 -9.33 11.48 14.62
CA GLY A 145 -8.35 10.58 14.03
C GLY A 145 -8.84 9.16 13.72
N ASP A 146 -10.12 8.88 13.96
CA ASP A 146 -10.75 7.56 13.79
C ASP A 146 -11.86 7.53 12.72
N ALA A 147 -12.04 8.64 12.02
CA ALA A 147 -13.06 8.83 10.99
C ALA A 147 -12.49 9.54 9.77
N TRP A 148 -13.16 9.40 8.63
CA TRP A 148 -12.86 10.08 7.38
C TRP A 148 -14.14 10.55 6.70
N ARG A 149 -14.03 11.52 5.78
CA ARG A 149 -15.11 11.93 4.87
C ARG A 149 -14.55 12.30 3.50
N ILE A 150 -15.39 12.17 2.46
CA ILE A 150 -15.04 12.60 1.11
C ILE A 150 -15.18 14.11 1.01
N VAL A 151 -14.13 14.77 0.48
CA VAL A 151 -14.12 16.21 0.22
C VAL A 151 -13.97 16.53 -1.26
N TRP A 152 -13.50 15.57 -2.09
CA TRP A 152 -13.38 15.74 -3.54
C TRP A 152 -13.30 14.36 -4.23
N GLY A 153 -13.70 14.29 -5.52
CA GLY A 153 -13.59 13.08 -6.33
C GLY A 153 -14.62 12.01 -5.98
N PHE A 154 -14.31 10.75 -6.28
CA PHE A 154 -15.22 9.60 -6.09
C PHE A 154 -16.57 9.81 -6.79
N LYS A 155 -16.55 10.33 -8.03
CA LYS A 155 -17.76 10.53 -8.82
C LYS A 155 -18.48 9.22 -9.08
N GLY A 156 -19.81 9.31 -9.32
CA GLY A 156 -20.62 8.15 -9.60
C GLY A 156 -20.89 7.27 -8.38
N GLY A 157 -20.68 7.77 -7.16
CA GLY A 157 -20.89 7.00 -5.94
C GLY A 157 -19.70 6.11 -5.55
N ALA A 158 -18.53 6.30 -6.17
CA ALA A 158 -17.32 5.60 -5.77
C ALA A 158 -16.91 5.94 -4.33
N VAL A 159 -16.18 5.04 -3.69
CA VAL A 159 -15.67 5.17 -2.31
C VAL A 159 -14.18 4.88 -2.28
N PRO A 160 -13.44 5.31 -1.25
CA PRO A 160 -12.03 4.95 -1.09
C PRO A 160 -11.80 3.45 -1.08
N THR A 161 -10.58 3.03 -1.48
CA THR A 161 -10.16 1.61 -1.37
C THR A 161 -10.52 1.01 -0.01
N SER A 162 -10.89 -0.27 0.01
CA SER A 162 -11.15 -1.03 1.23
C SER A 162 -9.94 -1.13 2.17
N GLU A 163 -8.75 -0.79 1.68
CA GLU A 163 -7.50 -0.76 2.45
C GLU A 163 -7.16 0.63 3.01
N LEU A 164 -8.12 1.59 2.98
CA LEU A 164 -7.92 2.94 3.52
C LEU A 164 -7.42 2.92 4.98
N ALA A 165 -7.90 1.98 5.80
CA ALA A 165 -7.43 1.80 7.17
C ALA A 165 -5.92 1.52 7.24
N SER A 166 -5.41 0.62 6.37
CA SER A 166 -3.98 0.33 6.27
C SER A 166 -3.18 1.54 5.77
N HIS A 167 -3.70 2.25 4.76
CA HIS A 167 -3.07 3.47 4.28
C HIS A 167 -2.96 4.54 5.37
N ALA A 168 -4.04 4.80 6.09
CA ALA A 168 -4.05 5.81 7.16
C ALA A 168 -3.11 5.42 8.31
N ALA A 169 -3.14 4.17 8.77
CA ALA A 169 -2.26 3.69 9.82
C ALA A 169 -0.78 3.82 9.42
N VAL A 170 -0.43 3.44 8.19
CA VAL A 170 0.94 3.57 7.67
C VAL A 170 1.35 5.04 7.51
N HIS A 171 0.50 5.90 6.94
CA HIS A 171 0.81 7.33 6.83
C HIS A 171 1.04 7.98 8.19
N ALA A 172 0.28 7.61 9.23
CA ALA A 172 0.48 8.11 10.58
C ALA A 172 1.87 7.73 11.12
N VAL A 173 2.24 6.45 11.01
CA VAL A 173 3.55 5.94 11.45
C VAL A 173 4.69 6.53 10.61
N ARG A 174 4.55 6.57 9.28
CA ARG A 174 5.60 7.13 8.40
C ARG A 174 5.78 8.63 8.64
N LYS A 175 4.71 9.37 8.92
CA LYS A 175 4.81 10.76 9.33
C LYS A 175 5.62 10.92 10.61
N GLU A 176 5.39 10.07 11.60
CA GLU A 176 6.12 10.07 12.87
C GLU A 176 7.62 9.79 12.66
N VAL A 177 7.95 8.64 12.02
CA VAL A 177 9.34 8.16 11.93
C VAL A 177 10.20 8.89 10.91
N THR A 178 9.60 9.63 9.97
CA THR A 178 10.33 10.40 8.94
C THR A 178 10.20 11.91 9.13
N GLY A 179 9.62 12.38 10.24
CA GLY A 179 9.36 13.80 10.43
C GLY A 179 8.41 14.40 9.38
N GLY A 180 7.53 13.57 8.81
CA GLY A 180 6.56 13.98 7.80
C GLY A 180 7.06 13.94 6.36
N ALA A 181 8.29 13.47 6.11
CA ALA A 181 8.88 13.43 4.77
C ALA A 181 8.13 12.47 3.84
N ASP A 182 7.78 11.26 4.31
CA ASP A 182 7.02 10.32 3.50
C ASP A 182 5.56 10.76 3.37
N ARG A 183 5.13 10.93 2.11
CA ARG A 183 3.78 11.39 1.77
C ARG A 183 3.04 10.47 0.83
N VAL A 184 3.74 9.60 0.11
CA VAL A 184 3.16 8.61 -0.82
C VAL A 184 3.19 7.24 -0.16
N LEU A 185 2.12 6.47 -0.36
CA LEU A 185 2.09 5.05 -0.05
C LEU A 185 1.52 4.30 -1.24
N TYR A 186 2.34 3.47 -1.85
CA TYR A 186 2.00 2.68 -3.03
C TYR A 186 1.90 1.20 -2.68
N HIS A 187 0.75 0.60 -2.97
CA HIS A 187 0.49 -0.82 -2.83
C HIS A 187 0.29 -1.47 -4.20
N ALA A 188 1.03 -2.55 -4.45
CA ALA A 188 0.98 -3.30 -5.71
C ALA A 188 1.28 -4.79 -5.48
N HIS A 189 1.00 -5.61 -6.51
CA HIS A 189 1.12 -7.07 -6.47
C HIS A 189 2.18 -7.59 -7.47
N PRO A 190 3.48 -7.23 -7.35
CA PRO A 190 4.50 -7.80 -8.22
C PRO A 190 4.56 -9.32 -8.07
N ALA A 191 4.36 -10.06 -9.15
CA ALA A 191 4.24 -11.51 -9.12
C ALA A 191 5.43 -12.20 -8.46
N ASP A 192 6.66 -11.70 -8.71
CA ASP A 192 7.87 -12.25 -8.12
C ASP A 192 7.92 -12.09 -6.59
N ILE A 193 7.44 -10.97 -6.07
CA ILE A 193 7.32 -10.73 -4.62
C ILE A 193 6.32 -11.71 -4.00
N VAL A 194 5.15 -11.86 -4.64
CA VAL A 194 4.13 -12.80 -4.17
C VAL A 194 4.66 -14.24 -4.20
N ALA A 195 5.39 -14.62 -5.27
CA ALA A 195 6.00 -15.94 -5.39
C ALA A 195 7.01 -16.22 -4.27
N LEU A 196 7.82 -15.23 -3.87
CA LEU A 196 8.77 -15.39 -2.76
C LEU A 196 8.08 -15.74 -1.45
N THR A 197 6.88 -15.26 -1.20
CA THR A 197 6.12 -15.56 0.03
C THR A 197 5.67 -17.03 0.12
N SER A 198 5.73 -17.75 -0.99
CA SER A 198 5.45 -19.20 -1.04
C SER A 198 6.67 -20.07 -0.80
N VAL A 199 7.89 -19.49 -0.85
CA VAL A 199 9.16 -20.26 -0.77
C VAL A 199 10.09 -19.79 0.35
N LEU A 200 9.88 -18.58 0.88
CA LEU A 200 10.62 -18.05 2.02
C LEU A 200 9.74 -17.98 3.27
N PRO A 201 10.27 -18.25 4.45
CA PRO A 201 9.54 -18.01 5.69
C PRO A 201 9.19 -16.52 5.80
N PRO A 202 8.02 -16.18 6.41
CA PRO A 202 7.55 -14.80 6.50
C PRO A 202 8.27 -14.05 7.65
N ASP A 203 9.57 -13.91 7.55
CA ASP A 203 10.38 -13.13 8.47
C ASP A 203 11.25 -12.09 7.73
N ALA A 204 11.38 -10.92 8.36
CA ALA A 204 12.04 -9.76 7.77
C ALA A 204 13.51 -10.01 7.43
N ARG A 205 14.24 -10.76 8.29
CA ARG A 205 15.67 -11.01 8.07
C ARG A 205 15.90 -11.90 6.85
N THR A 206 15.20 -13.03 6.77
CA THR A 206 15.32 -13.98 5.66
C THR A 206 14.95 -13.32 4.34
N PHE A 207 13.81 -12.60 4.31
CA PHE A 207 13.33 -11.91 3.11
C PHE A 207 14.29 -10.84 2.65
N THR A 208 14.73 -9.96 3.55
CA THR A 208 15.67 -8.88 3.25
C THR A 208 17.00 -9.42 2.72
N ARG A 209 17.58 -10.39 3.41
CA ARG A 209 18.87 -10.96 3.01
C ARG A 209 18.82 -11.67 1.67
N ALA A 210 17.72 -12.39 1.38
CA ALA A 210 17.53 -13.03 0.09
C ALA A 210 17.63 -12.03 -1.07
N LEU A 211 17.05 -10.85 -0.90
CA LEU A 211 17.05 -9.80 -1.92
C LEU A 211 18.37 -9.01 -1.96
N TRP A 212 18.97 -8.69 -0.80
CA TRP A 212 20.27 -8.01 -0.75
C TRP A 212 21.39 -8.84 -1.39
N LYS A 213 21.35 -10.17 -1.22
CA LYS A 213 22.41 -11.07 -1.73
C LYS A 213 22.38 -11.28 -3.23
N VAL A 214 21.30 -10.93 -3.92
CA VAL A 214 21.19 -11.11 -5.37
C VAL A 214 21.28 -9.82 -6.17
N LEU A 215 21.15 -8.66 -5.52
CA LEU A 215 21.21 -7.35 -6.18
C LEU A 215 21.72 -6.29 -5.21
N MET A 216 22.88 -5.71 -5.49
CA MET A 216 23.50 -4.69 -4.62
C MET A 216 22.59 -3.47 -4.39
N GLU A 217 21.94 -3.00 -5.44
CA GLU A 217 21.03 -1.84 -5.40
C GLU A 217 19.86 -2.02 -4.42
N SER A 218 19.48 -3.27 -4.12
CA SER A 218 18.47 -3.58 -3.11
C SER A 218 18.85 -3.06 -1.74
N MET A 219 20.13 -3.18 -1.37
CA MET A 219 20.62 -2.71 -0.08
C MET A 219 20.63 -1.18 0.00
N VAL A 220 20.82 -0.50 -1.13
CA VAL A 220 20.74 0.96 -1.21
C VAL A 220 19.27 1.42 -1.18
N ALA A 221 18.38 0.71 -1.87
CA ALA A 221 16.97 1.08 -1.96
C ALA A 221 16.19 0.85 -0.66
N PHE A 222 16.49 -0.23 0.07
CA PHE A 222 15.85 -0.56 1.36
C PHE A 222 16.86 -1.01 2.42
N PRO A 223 17.71 -0.08 2.88
CA PRO A 223 18.81 -0.39 3.82
C PRO A 223 18.33 -0.86 5.20
N ARG A 224 17.14 -0.43 5.65
CA ARG A 224 16.54 -0.91 6.90
C ARG A 224 15.84 -2.26 6.73
N GLY A 225 15.76 -2.77 5.48
CA GLY A 225 15.15 -4.03 5.14
C GLY A 225 13.63 -3.94 4.89
N ILE A 226 13.01 -5.12 4.83
CA ILE A 226 11.62 -5.30 4.46
C ILE A 226 10.91 -6.02 5.60
N GLY A 227 9.82 -5.42 6.10
CA GLY A 227 8.90 -6.10 6.99
C GLY A 227 8.05 -7.12 6.22
N VAL A 228 7.73 -8.24 6.85
CA VAL A 228 6.85 -9.24 6.26
C VAL A 228 5.70 -9.50 7.23
N VAL A 229 4.49 -9.22 6.78
CA VAL A 229 3.25 -9.55 7.49
C VAL A 229 2.80 -10.93 7.02
N PRO A 230 2.67 -11.92 7.91
CA PRO A 230 2.10 -13.21 7.58
C PRO A 230 0.71 -13.06 6.96
N TRP A 231 0.27 -14.09 6.24
CA TRP A 231 -1.04 -14.04 5.58
C TRP A 231 -2.15 -13.67 6.56
N MET A 232 -2.89 -12.64 6.20
CA MET A 232 -4.07 -12.13 6.89
C MET A 232 -5.12 -11.72 5.86
N VAL A 233 -6.40 -11.72 6.26
CA VAL A 233 -7.47 -11.17 5.41
C VAL A 233 -7.27 -9.66 5.27
N PRO A 234 -7.15 -9.14 4.04
CA PRO A 234 -6.93 -7.71 3.82
C PRO A 234 -8.15 -6.84 4.19
N GLY A 235 -7.95 -5.53 4.34
CA GLY A 235 -9.00 -4.55 4.61
C GLY A 235 -9.46 -4.43 6.07
N GLY A 236 -8.91 -5.24 6.98
CA GLY A 236 -9.30 -5.20 8.40
C GLY A 236 -8.31 -4.43 9.29
N PRO A 237 -8.72 -4.06 10.53
CA PRO A 237 -7.86 -3.31 11.46
C PRO A 237 -6.62 -4.11 11.90
N ALA A 238 -6.69 -5.44 11.94
CA ALA A 238 -5.56 -6.28 12.34
C ALA A 238 -4.40 -6.19 11.34
N VAL A 239 -4.68 -6.31 10.05
CA VAL A 239 -3.64 -6.18 9.01
C VAL A 239 -3.12 -4.74 8.92
N ALA A 240 -3.97 -3.74 9.13
CA ALA A 240 -3.56 -2.34 9.19
C ALA A 240 -2.56 -2.09 10.33
N ALA A 241 -2.83 -2.60 11.52
CA ALA A 241 -1.94 -2.49 12.67
C ALA A 241 -0.60 -3.22 12.43
N ALA A 242 -0.63 -4.44 11.91
CA ALA A 242 0.57 -5.22 11.59
C ALA A 242 1.44 -4.51 10.54
N THR A 243 0.81 -3.91 9.52
CA THR A 243 1.51 -3.15 8.47
C THR A 243 2.15 -1.88 9.03
N ALA A 244 1.41 -1.13 9.84
CA ALA A 244 1.92 0.09 10.48
C ALA A 244 3.12 -0.23 11.39
N GLU A 245 3.06 -1.29 12.17
CA GLU A 245 4.17 -1.71 13.02
C GLU A 245 5.40 -2.10 12.20
N ALA A 246 5.24 -2.87 11.13
CA ALA A 246 6.33 -3.17 10.22
C ALA A 246 6.94 -1.89 9.61
N MET A 247 6.10 -0.94 9.19
CA MET A 247 6.51 0.32 8.58
C MET A 247 7.19 1.30 9.55
N ARG A 248 7.17 1.04 10.85
CA ARG A 248 7.94 1.79 11.85
C ARG A 248 9.44 1.54 11.70
N SER A 249 9.80 0.31 11.40
CA SER A 249 11.20 -0.16 11.42
C SER A 249 11.79 -0.42 10.04
N PHE A 250 10.97 -0.75 9.05
CA PHE A 250 11.40 -1.18 7.73
C PHE A 250 11.09 -0.14 6.64
N ASP A 251 11.76 -0.26 5.50
CA ASP A 251 11.58 0.64 4.36
C ASP A 251 10.36 0.26 3.50
N ALA A 252 10.02 -1.02 3.47
CA ALA A 252 8.85 -1.55 2.78
C ALA A 252 8.21 -2.67 3.62
N CYS A 253 6.98 -3.04 3.27
CA CYS A 253 6.27 -4.15 3.90
C CYS A 253 5.67 -5.07 2.84
N VAL A 254 5.90 -6.36 2.96
CA VAL A 254 5.29 -7.41 2.14
C VAL A 254 4.16 -8.06 2.93
N TRP A 255 3.00 -8.20 2.31
CA TRP A 255 1.92 -9.05 2.79
C TRP A 255 2.03 -10.42 2.10
N ALA A 256 2.21 -11.46 2.88
CA ALA A 256 2.34 -12.81 2.34
C ALA A 256 1.14 -13.19 1.47
N HIS A 257 1.40 -13.73 0.27
CA HIS A 257 0.41 -14.13 -0.75
C HIS A 257 -0.51 -13.01 -1.24
N HIS A 258 -0.06 -11.74 -1.16
CA HIS A 258 -0.86 -10.60 -1.60
C HIS A 258 -0.03 -9.60 -2.41
N GLY A 259 0.91 -8.91 -1.79
CA GLY A 259 1.68 -7.87 -2.46
C GLY A 259 2.60 -7.12 -1.52
N ALA A 260 2.98 -5.90 -1.91
CA ALA A 260 3.88 -5.06 -1.12
C ALA A 260 3.38 -3.63 -0.98
N PHE A 261 3.75 -2.98 0.11
CA PHE A 261 3.57 -1.56 0.39
C PHE A 261 4.92 -0.86 0.38
N CYS A 262 5.04 0.20 -0.41
CA CYS A 262 6.23 1.02 -0.55
C CYS A 262 5.90 2.48 -0.25
N PRO A 263 6.39 3.04 0.87
CA PRO A 263 6.28 4.45 1.17
C PRO A 263 7.35 5.26 0.45
N GLY A 264 7.14 6.57 0.35
CA GLY A 264 8.17 7.48 -0.15
C GLY A 264 7.81 8.94 0.03
N PRO A 265 8.82 9.83 -0.02
CA PRO A 265 8.60 11.26 0.02
C PRO A 265 7.96 11.80 -1.27
N THR A 266 8.17 11.13 -2.39
CA THR A 266 7.63 11.46 -3.70
C THR A 266 7.05 10.22 -4.39
N PHE A 267 6.24 10.43 -5.43
CA PHE A 267 5.70 9.34 -6.25
C PHE A 267 6.82 8.54 -6.92
N ASP A 268 7.85 9.22 -7.46
CA ASP A 268 9.01 8.53 -8.07
C ASP A 268 9.80 7.70 -7.05
N ALA A 269 9.92 8.16 -5.80
CA ALA A 269 10.60 7.41 -4.74
C ALA A 269 9.82 6.14 -4.35
N ALA A 270 8.50 6.25 -4.15
CA ALA A 270 7.66 5.10 -3.84
C ALA A 270 7.62 4.07 -4.98
N PHE A 271 7.52 4.54 -6.23
CA PHE A 271 7.60 3.69 -7.41
C PHE A 271 8.97 3.02 -7.53
N GLY A 272 10.06 3.79 -7.37
CA GLY A 272 11.43 3.28 -7.45
C GLY A 272 11.73 2.20 -6.40
N LEU A 273 11.21 2.37 -5.18
CA LEU A 273 11.32 1.36 -4.12
C LEU A 273 10.59 0.07 -4.51
N MET A 274 9.35 0.16 -5.01
CA MET A 274 8.59 -1.00 -5.50
C MET A 274 9.33 -1.68 -6.66
N HIS A 275 9.90 -0.90 -7.58
CA HIS A 275 10.63 -1.42 -8.73
C HIS A 275 11.92 -2.14 -8.31
N ALA A 276 12.68 -1.59 -7.37
CA ALA A 276 13.87 -2.24 -6.82
C ALA A 276 13.52 -3.56 -6.13
N LEU A 277 12.44 -3.56 -5.37
CA LEU A 277 11.92 -4.73 -4.68
C LEU A 277 11.50 -5.83 -5.66
N SER A 278 10.65 -5.48 -6.65
CA SER A 278 10.21 -6.42 -7.70
C SER A 278 11.38 -6.97 -8.51
N LYS A 279 12.31 -6.11 -8.92
CA LYS A 279 13.48 -6.53 -9.69
C LYS A 279 14.38 -7.52 -8.93
N ALA A 280 14.65 -7.23 -7.66
CA ALA A 280 15.45 -8.14 -6.82
C ALA A 280 14.77 -9.49 -6.65
N ALA A 281 13.43 -9.49 -6.44
CA ALA A 281 12.65 -10.71 -6.34
C ALA A 281 12.67 -11.53 -7.64
N GLY A 282 12.51 -10.88 -8.80
CA GLY A 282 12.59 -11.53 -10.10
C GLY A 282 13.96 -12.15 -10.36
N ILE A 283 15.05 -11.45 -9.98
CA ILE A 283 16.41 -12.00 -10.04
C ILE A 283 16.54 -13.22 -9.13
N TYR A 284 16.07 -13.14 -7.89
CA TYR A 284 16.14 -14.25 -6.94
C TYR A 284 15.38 -15.48 -7.46
N VAL A 285 14.13 -15.31 -7.91
CA VAL A 285 13.30 -16.39 -8.48
C VAL A 285 13.98 -17.02 -9.68
N SER A 286 14.47 -16.20 -10.63
CA SER A 286 15.13 -16.67 -11.85
C SER A 286 16.43 -17.41 -11.55
N ALA A 287 17.28 -16.86 -10.67
CA ALA A 287 18.55 -17.47 -10.29
C ALA A 287 18.34 -18.84 -9.62
N ARG A 288 17.36 -18.95 -8.72
CA ARG A 288 17.02 -20.22 -8.08
C ARG A 288 16.46 -21.26 -9.06
N ALA A 289 15.63 -20.83 -9.99
CA ALA A 289 15.10 -21.71 -11.03
C ALA A 289 16.23 -22.25 -11.94
N MET A 290 17.16 -21.38 -12.34
CA MET A 290 18.29 -21.76 -13.20
C MET A 290 19.28 -22.70 -12.52
N SER A 291 19.44 -22.62 -11.20
CA SER A 291 20.46 -23.36 -10.43
C SER A 291 19.90 -24.59 -9.69
N GLY A 292 18.65 -24.97 -9.93
CA GLY A 292 18.04 -26.10 -9.24
C GLY A 292 17.74 -25.83 -7.77
N GLY A 293 17.59 -24.55 -7.38
CA GLY A 293 17.22 -24.16 -6.03
C GLY A 293 18.35 -23.62 -5.16
N GLU A 294 19.59 -23.72 -5.59
CA GLU A 294 20.75 -23.20 -4.87
C GLU A 294 21.16 -21.81 -5.40
N LEU A 295 21.89 -21.05 -4.60
CA LEU A 295 22.52 -19.78 -4.99
C LEU A 295 24.00 -19.83 -4.65
N PRO A 296 24.80 -20.59 -5.42
CA PRO A 296 26.20 -20.83 -5.08
C PRO A 296 27.06 -19.54 -5.15
N PHE A 297 26.64 -18.57 -5.95
CA PHE A 297 27.35 -17.30 -6.13
C PHE A 297 26.41 -16.15 -5.79
N SER A 298 26.39 -15.75 -4.53
CA SER A 298 25.65 -14.59 -4.03
C SER A 298 26.59 -13.61 -3.35
N ILE A 299 26.18 -12.37 -3.12
CA ILE A 299 26.97 -11.39 -2.37
C ILE A 299 27.25 -11.96 -0.97
N PRO A 300 28.52 -12.17 -0.57
CA PRO A 300 28.85 -12.70 0.74
C PRO A 300 28.52 -11.68 1.85
N ASP A 301 28.43 -12.13 3.10
CA ASP A 301 28.12 -11.27 4.23
C ASP A 301 29.15 -10.17 4.44
N GLU A 302 30.41 -10.43 4.14
CA GLU A 302 31.47 -9.41 4.13
C GLU A 302 31.21 -8.35 3.04
N GLY A 303 30.73 -8.77 1.86
CA GLY A 303 30.31 -7.86 0.79
C GLY A 303 29.16 -6.95 1.22
N LEU A 304 28.15 -7.49 1.90
CA LEU A 304 27.05 -6.68 2.45
C LEU A 304 27.58 -5.64 3.46
N ARG A 305 28.50 -6.01 4.35
CA ARG A 305 29.13 -5.06 5.30
C ARG A 305 29.92 -3.99 4.55
N GLY A 306 30.67 -4.36 3.51
CA GLY A 306 31.43 -3.42 2.69
C GLY A 306 30.53 -2.42 1.95
N ILE A 307 29.38 -2.86 1.44
CA ILE A 307 28.38 -1.98 0.80
C ILE A 307 27.80 -1.01 1.85
N ALA A 308 27.41 -1.51 3.03
CA ALA A 308 26.86 -0.68 4.09
C ALA A 308 27.83 0.44 4.49
N GLU A 309 29.12 0.12 4.64
CA GLU A 309 30.17 1.06 4.99
C GLU A 309 30.44 2.07 3.85
N ALA A 310 30.66 1.59 2.65
CA ALA A 310 31.00 2.43 1.49
C ALA A 310 29.90 3.47 1.18
N TYR A 311 28.65 3.09 1.31
CA TYR A 311 27.49 3.96 1.04
C TYR A 311 26.92 4.62 2.33
N ARG A 312 27.48 4.34 3.51
CA ARG A 312 27.03 4.85 4.83
C ARG A 312 25.55 4.59 5.06
N LEU A 313 25.11 3.38 4.74
CA LEU A 313 23.69 3.02 4.81
C LEU A 313 23.24 2.78 6.25
N PRO A 314 22.03 3.22 6.63
CA PRO A 314 21.45 2.99 7.96
C PRO A 314 20.89 1.57 8.09
N VAL A 315 21.72 0.56 7.92
CA VAL A 315 21.31 -0.85 7.90
C VAL A 315 20.98 -1.38 9.28
N ASN A 316 20.04 -2.32 9.34
CA ASN A 316 19.85 -3.13 10.54
C ASN A 316 21.02 -4.12 10.69
N GLY A 317 21.89 -3.89 11.68
CA GLY A 317 23.09 -4.72 11.93
C GLY A 317 22.79 -6.21 12.10
N ALA A 318 21.61 -6.58 12.63
CA ALA A 318 21.19 -7.97 12.75
C ALA A 318 21.00 -8.68 11.38
N PHE A 319 20.92 -7.92 10.30
CA PHE A 319 20.78 -8.47 8.94
C PHE A 319 22.11 -8.64 8.19
N LEU A 320 23.22 -8.19 8.78
CA LEU A 320 24.56 -8.28 8.18
C LEU A 320 25.31 -9.58 8.54
N SER A 321 24.69 -10.46 9.34
CA SER A 321 25.31 -11.73 9.77
C SER A 321 24.41 -12.92 9.51
#